data_1f1ac4b0276a449d8307fd517db3cd1b
#
_entry.id   1f1ac4b0276a449d8307fd517db3cd1b
#
_cell.length_a   1.000
_cell.length_b   1.000
_cell.length_c   1.000
_cell.angle_alpha   90.00
_cell.angle_beta   90.00
_cell.angle_gamma   90.00
#
_symmetry.space_group_name_H-M   'P 1'
#
loop_
_entity.id
_entity.type
_entity.pdbx_description
1 polymer ?
#
loop_
_entity_poly.entity_id
_entity_poly.type
_entity_poly.pdbx_seq_one_letter_code
_entity_poly.pdbx_strand_id
1 'polypeptide(L)'
;DAIMHVCRIHRVLVQPRGNMMLVGVGGSGRSSLTRLAAFIGGMTTFTIEITKNYRLFEFHEDIKKLYTAAGCENKRVVFLFNDTQVKDEGFLEDINNILSSGVVPNLFLKDELPAIFDAVRKPALNAGLEETPDVLWSFFIDRVRSNLHVVLAMSPIGETLRDRCRM
;
A
#
# COMPACT_ATOMS: atom_id res chain seq x y z
N ASP A 1 23.45 -8.04 -12.43
CA ASP A 1 21.98 -8.11 -12.61
C ASP A 1 21.19 -7.52 -11.44
N ALA A 2 21.63 -7.65 -10.17
CA ALA A 2 20.93 -7.07 -9.02
C ALA A 2 20.71 -5.55 -9.16
N ILE A 3 21.70 -4.82 -9.63
CA ILE A 3 21.61 -3.36 -9.87
C ILE A 3 20.50 -3.04 -10.87
N MET A 4 20.38 -3.82 -11.93
CA MET A 4 19.33 -3.64 -12.95
C MET A 4 17.94 -3.82 -12.35
N HIS A 5 17.78 -4.81 -11.45
CA HIS A 5 16.51 -5.03 -10.76
C HIS A 5 16.20 -3.88 -9.79
N VAL A 6 17.17 -3.43 -9.01
CA VAL A 6 16.99 -2.26 -8.12
C VAL A 6 16.56 -1.02 -8.92
N CYS A 7 17.22 -0.74 -10.05
CA CYS A 7 16.87 0.39 -10.90
C CYS A 7 15.44 0.27 -11.47
N ARG A 8 15.00 -0.94 -11.85
CA ARG A 8 13.63 -1.17 -12.33
C ARG A 8 12.60 -0.94 -11.23
N ILE A 9 12.86 -1.50 -10.04
CA ILE A 9 11.98 -1.30 -8.87
C ILE A 9 11.91 0.18 -8.52
N HIS A 10 13.05 0.85 -8.38
CA HIS A 10 13.13 2.28 -8.07
C HIS A 10 12.33 3.12 -9.08
N ARG A 11 12.47 2.83 -10.38
CA ARG A 11 11.77 3.56 -11.45
C ARG A 11 10.24 3.48 -11.29
N VAL A 12 9.70 2.35 -10.86
CA VAL A 12 8.26 2.22 -10.59
C VAL A 12 7.87 2.96 -9.32
N LEU A 13 8.67 2.83 -8.25
CA LEU A 13 8.36 3.44 -6.96
C LEU A 13 8.37 4.97 -6.99
N VAL A 14 9.18 5.59 -7.84
CA VAL A 14 9.19 7.07 -7.94
C VAL A 14 8.01 7.63 -8.73
N GLN A 15 7.27 6.79 -9.45
CA GLN A 15 6.05 7.22 -10.14
C GLN A 15 4.88 7.33 -9.18
N PRO A 16 4.06 8.40 -9.26
CA PRO A 16 2.79 8.44 -8.53
C PRO A 16 1.94 7.21 -8.89
N ARG A 17 1.34 6.59 -7.89
CA ARG A 17 0.52 5.37 -8.04
C ARG A 17 1.29 4.17 -8.60
N GLY A 18 2.62 4.20 -8.54
CA GLY A 18 3.46 3.08 -8.97
C GLY A 18 3.33 1.88 -8.03
N ASN A 19 2.78 0.78 -8.52
CA ASN A 19 2.66 -0.49 -7.83
C ASN A 19 3.31 -1.58 -8.67
N MET A 20 3.75 -2.67 -8.06
CA MET A 20 4.38 -3.76 -8.80
C MET A 20 4.16 -5.13 -8.16
N MET A 21 4.31 -6.14 -8.99
CA MET A 21 4.41 -7.53 -8.57
C MET A 21 5.79 -8.08 -8.95
N LEU A 22 6.48 -8.66 -7.98
CA LEU A 22 7.76 -9.35 -8.18
C LEU A 22 7.52 -10.85 -8.06
N VAL A 23 7.76 -11.56 -9.14
CA VAL A 23 7.63 -13.02 -9.19
C VAL A 23 9.00 -13.65 -9.24
N GLY A 24 9.27 -14.60 -8.35
CA GLY A 24 10.55 -15.30 -8.28
C GLY A 24 10.56 -16.36 -7.19
N VAL A 25 11.49 -17.29 -7.30
CA VAL A 25 11.67 -18.35 -6.29
C VAL A 25 12.09 -17.77 -4.93
N GLY A 26 11.85 -18.52 -3.87
CA GLY A 26 12.31 -18.15 -2.53
C GLY A 26 13.82 -17.89 -2.52
N GLY A 27 14.25 -16.87 -1.78
CA GLY A 27 15.65 -16.45 -1.73
C GLY A 27 16.17 -15.65 -2.92
N SER A 28 15.32 -15.28 -3.88
CA SER A 28 15.71 -14.45 -5.06
C SER A 28 15.99 -12.98 -4.73
N GLY A 29 15.92 -12.58 -3.46
CA GLY A 29 16.25 -11.23 -3.01
C GLY A 29 15.17 -10.18 -3.29
N ARG A 30 13.96 -10.57 -3.66
CA ARG A 30 12.84 -9.65 -3.97
C ARG A 30 12.61 -8.61 -2.88
N SER A 31 12.51 -9.05 -1.63
CA SER A 31 12.28 -8.16 -0.49
C SER A 31 13.48 -7.25 -0.22
N SER A 32 14.71 -7.78 -0.31
CA SER A 32 15.95 -7.02 -0.09
C SER A 32 16.14 -5.95 -1.16
N LEU A 33 15.91 -6.29 -2.42
CA LEU A 33 16.01 -5.35 -3.55
C LEU A 33 14.92 -4.25 -3.46
N THR A 34 13.72 -4.60 -3.02
CA THR A 34 12.63 -3.63 -2.80
C THR A 34 12.98 -2.66 -1.68
N ARG A 35 13.49 -3.15 -0.55
CA ARG A 35 13.92 -2.29 0.56
C ARG A 35 15.04 -1.34 0.16
N LEU A 36 16.01 -1.83 -0.61
CA LEU A 36 17.10 -1.01 -1.12
C LEU A 36 16.59 0.07 -2.08
N ALA A 37 15.72 -0.29 -3.02
CA ALA A 37 15.13 0.65 -3.96
C ALA A 37 14.28 1.72 -3.26
N ALA A 38 13.50 1.34 -2.26
CA ALA A 38 12.73 2.26 -1.43
C ALA A 38 13.62 3.22 -0.65
N PHE A 39 14.68 2.70 -0.05
CA PHE A 39 15.68 3.53 0.67
C PHE A 39 16.32 4.57 -0.24
N ILE A 40 16.78 4.16 -1.43
CA ILE A 40 17.34 5.08 -2.44
C ILE A 40 16.33 6.16 -2.84
N GLY A 41 15.03 5.79 -2.94
CA GLY A 41 13.95 6.73 -3.26
C GLY A 41 13.49 7.61 -2.10
N GLY A 42 14.09 7.48 -0.92
CA GLY A 42 13.67 8.21 0.29
C GLY A 42 12.30 7.79 0.83
N MET A 43 11.91 6.53 0.61
CA MET A 43 10.63 5.97 1.05
C MET A 43 10.81 5.03 2.23
N THR A 44 9.81 5.00 3.12
CA THR A 44 9.75 4.04 4.22
C THR A 44 9.11 2.74 3.73
N THR A 45 9.74 1.61 4.04
CA THR A 45 9.16 0.29 3.75
C THR A 45 8.39 -0.22 4.97
N PHE A 46 7.16 -0.63 4.74
CA PHE A 46 6.29 -1.26 5.74
C PHE A 46 6.02 -2.72 5.36
N THR A 47 6.13 -3.62 6.33
CA THR A 47 5.76 -5.03 6.21
C THR A 47 4.92 -5.42 7.41
N ILE A 48 3.93 -6.29 7.19
CA ILE A 48 3.13 -6.83 8.29
C ILE A 48 3.90 -7.95 9.00
N GLU A 49 3.69 -8.05 10.32
CA GLU A 49 4.22 -9.13 11.14
C GLU A 49 3.11 -10.13 11.44
N ILE A 50 3.20 -11.31 10.86
CA ILE A 50 2.21 -12.36 11.05
C ILE A 50 2.44 -13.07 12.37
N THR A 51 1.50 -12.90 13.29
CA THR A 51 1.41 -13.65 14.55
C THR A 51 0.34 -14.75 14.48
N LYS A 52 0.23 -15.57 15.51
CA LYS A 52 -0.80 -16.63 15.59
C LYS A 52 -2.22 -16.06 15.54
N ASN A 53 -2.42 -14.86 16.10
CA ASN A 53 -3.70 -14.20 16.22
C ASN A 53 -3.93 -13.13 15.13
N TYR A 54 -3.03 -13.04 14.15
CA TYR A 54 -3.16 -12.07 13.07
C TYR A 54 -4.30 -12.48 12.12
N ARG A 55 -5.33 -11.65 12.05
CA ARG A 55 -6.55 -11.86 11.26
C ARG A 55 -6.85 -10.60 10.45
N LEU A 56 -8.00 -10.55 9.82
CA LEU A 56 -8.44 -9.42 8.99
C LEU A 56 -8.52 -8.11 9.78
N PHE A 57 -8.90 -8.18 11.06
CA PHE A 57 -8.93 -6.99 11.93
C PHE A 57 -7.54 -6.36 12.08
N GLU A 58 -6.53 -7.15 12.42
CA GLU A 58 -5.15 -6.67 12.56
C GLU A 58 -4.59 -6.16 11.22
N PHE A 59 -4.96 -6.82 10.13
CA PHE A 59 -4.61 -6.37 8.78
C PHE A 59 -5.22 -5.00 8.46
N HIS A 60 -6.48 -4.78 8.81
CA HIS A 60 -7.12 -3.46 8.66
C HIS A 60 -6.45 -2.38 9.51
N GLU A 61 -6.06 -2.70 10.74
CA GLU A 61 -5.33 -1.75 11.60
C GLU A 61 -3.97 -1.37 10.98
N ASP A 62 -3.27 -2.31 10.38
CA ASP A 62 -2.02 -2.02 9.66
C ASP A 62 -2.25 -1.19 8.39
N ILE A 63 -3.32 -1.47 7.64
CA ILE A 63 -3.69 -0.64 6.48
C ILE A 63 -4.08 0.78 6.91
N LYS A 64 -4.77 0.96 8.04
CA LYS A 64 -5.05 2.29 8.59
C LYS A 64 -3.78 3.08 8.88
N LYS A 65 -2.74 2.44 9.42
CA LYS A 65 -1.43 3.07 9.65
C LYS A 65 -0.80 3.54 8.34
N LEU A 66 -0.86 2.71 7.30
CA LEU A 66 -0.37 3.06 5.96
C LEU A 66 -1.14 4.24 5.37
N TYR A 67 -2.45 4.24 5.47
CA TYR A 67 -3.31 5.31 4.98
C TYR A 67 -3.08 6.62 5.73
N THR A 68 -2.89 6.56 7.03
CA THR A 68 -2.56 7.73 7.85
C THR A 68 -1.20 8.31 7.45
N ALA A 69 -0.19 7.48 7.30
CA ALA A 69 1.15 7.93 6.88
C ALA A 69 1.14 8.54 5.48
N ALA A 70 0.48 7.89 4.52
CA ALA A 70 0.44 8.34 3.13
C ALA A 70 -0.51 9.52 2.91
N GLY A 71 -1.71 9.49 3.49
CA GLY A 71 -2.77 10.48 3.26
C GLY A 71 -2.75 11.66 4.21
N CYS A 72 -2.58 11.43 5.52
CA CYS A 72 -2.57 12.48 6.54
C CYS A 72 -1.20 13.13 6.68
N GLU A 73 -0.13 12.33 6.76
CA GLU A 73 1.23 12.80 6.96
C GLU A 73 1.98 13.09 5.64
N ASN A 74 1.39 12.78 4.51
CA ASN A 74 1.98 12.96 3.18
C ASN A 74 3.35 12.28 3.00
N LYS A 75 3.53 11.13 3.62
CA LYS A 75 4.76 10.34 3.53
C LYS A 75 4.67 9.32 2.40
N ARG A 76 5.76 9.13 1.68
CA ARG A 76 5.87 8.08 0.67
C ARG A 76 6.23 6.76 1.35
N VAL A 77 5.36 5.78 1.21
CA VAL A 77 5.45 4.47 1.89
C VAL A 77 5.38 3.35 0.88
N VAL A 78 6.23 2.36 1.05
CA VAL A 78 6.20 1.11 0.28
C VAL A 78 5.63 0.01 1.17
N PHE A 79 4.50 -0.55 0.78
CA PHE A 79 3.90 -1.71 1.42
C PHE A 79 4.40 -2.98 0.73
N LEU A 80 5.33 -3.67 1.37
CA LEU A 80 5.88 -4.92 0.88
C LEU A 80 5.10 -6.11 1.47
N PHE A 81 4.42 -6.83 0.61
CA PHE A 81 3.57 -7.96 0.97
C PHE A 81 4.01 -9.23 0.25
N ASN A 82 4.26 -10.28 1.03
CA ASN A 82 4.73 -11.57 0.53
C ASN A 82 3.58 -12.59 0.48
N ASP A 83 3.67 -13.55 -0.42
CA ASP A 83 2.73 -14.67 -0.54
C ASP A 83 2.60 -15.51 0.74
N THR A 84 3.68 -15.63 1.52
CA THR A 84 3.67 -16.32 2.81
C THR A 84 2.85 -15.61 3.90
N GLN A 85 2.51 -14.34 3.69
CA GLN A 85 1.72 -13.52 4.61
C GLN A 85 0.21 -13.59 4.33
N VAL A 86 -0.19 -14.25 3.26
CA VAL A 86 -1.61 -14.45 2.92
C VAL A 86 -2.20 -15.54 3.80
N LYS A 87 -2.88 -15.14 4.87
CA LYS A 87 -3.59 -16.06 5.78
C LYS A 87 -5.08 -16.17 5.51
N ASP A 88 -5.64 -15.15 4.89
CA ASP A 88 -7.06 -15.04 4.60
C ASP A 88 -7.24 -14.45 3.20
N GLU A 89 -8.24 -14.92 2.45
CA GLU A 89 -8.56 -14.37 1.12
C GLU A 89 -8.97 -12.89 1.20
N GLY A 90 -9.54 -12.47 2.33
CA GLY A 90 -9.87 -11.08 2.60
C GLY A 90 -8.67 -10.13 2.50
N PHE A 91 -7.45 -10.58 2.77
CA PHE A 91 -6.23 -9.78 2.59
C PHE A 91 -6.01 -9.41 1.12
N LEU A 92 -6.18 -10.38 0.22
CA LEU A 92 -6.04 -10.15 -1.22
C LEU A 92 -7.15 -9.29 -1.78
N GLU A 93 -8.37 -9.44 -1.27
CA GLU A 93 -9.51 -8.60 -1.65
C GLU A 93 -9.25 -7.14 -1.27
N ASP A 94 -8.77 -6.88 -0.06
CA ASP A 94 -8.42 -5.53 0.39
C ASP A 94 -7.26 -4.93 -0.43
N ILE A 95 -6.24 -5.73 -0.72
CA ILE A 95 -5.14 -5.30 -1.60
C ILE A 95 -5.66 -4.95 -3.00
N ASN A 96 -6.57 -5.76 -3.55
CA ASN A 96 -7.20 -5.46 -4.83
C ASN A 96 -7.99 -4.14 -4.79
N ASN A 97 -8.71 -3.88 -3.71
CA ASN A 97 -9.40 -2.61 -3.51
C ASN A 97 -8.43 -1.42 -3.44
N ILE A 98 -7.30 -1.57 -2.74
CA ILE A 98 -6.25 -0.54 -2.69
C ILE A 98 -5.70 -0.25 -4.08
N LEU A 99 -5.43 -1.28 -4.87
CA LEU A 99 -4.86 -1.14 -6.22
C LEU A 99 -5.85 -0.58 -7.22
N SER A 100 -7.13 -0.90 -7.11
CA SER A 100 -8.18 -0.48 -8.05
C SER A 100 -8.70 0.92 -7.75
N SER A 101 -9.39 1.11 -6.63
CA SER A 101 -10.05 2.36 -6.27
C SER A 101 -9.30 3.17 -5.20
N GLY A 102 -8.42 2.53 -4.45
CA GLY A 102 -7.80 3.10 -3.25
C GLY A 102 -8.71 3.08 -2.01
N VAL A 103 -9.94 2.61 -2.14
CA VAL A 103 -10.92 2.58 -1.04
C VAL A 103 -11.14 1.15 -0.57
N VAL A 104 -10.81 0.88 0.69
CA VAL A 104 -11.15 -0.38 1.36
C VAL A 104 -12.47 -0.18 2.09
N PRO A 105 -13.53 -0.95 1.75
CA PRO A 105 -14.84 -0.81 2.40
C PRO A 105 -14.74 -1.03 3.92
N ASN A 106 -15.41 -0.16 4.67
CA ASN A 106 -15.47 -0.23 6.14
C ASN A 106 -14.11 -0.20 6.86
N LEU A 107 -13.07 0.34 6.23
CA LEU A 107 -11.75 0.45 6.85
C LEU A 107 -11.78 1.42 8.03
N PHE A 108 -12.29 2.64 7.82
CA PHE A 108 -12.41 3.66 8.86
C PHE A 108 -13.82 3.71 9.45
N LEU A 109 -13.91 3.79 10.76
CA LEU A 109 -15.16 4.02 11.46
C LEU A 109 -15.58 5.49 11.35
N LYS A 110 -16.86 5.77 11.57
CA LYS A 110 -17.40 7.14 11.46
C LYS A 110 -16.76 8.14 12.43
N ASP A 111 -16.35 7.67 13.59
CA ASP A 111 -15.67 8.46 14.62
C ASP A 111 -14.18 8.74 14.31
N GLU A 112 -13.58 7.99 13.39
CA GLU A 112 -12.21 8.20 12.92
C GLU A 112 -12.12 9.25 11.80
N LEU A 113 -13.20 9.46 11.05
CA LEU A 113 -13.22 10.37 9.89
C LEU A 113 -12.91 11.83 10.24
N PRO A 114 -13.38 12.42 11.35
CA PRO A 114 -13.05 13.80 11.70
C PRO A 114 -11.55 14.06 11.82
N ALA A 115 -10.79 13.12 12.40
CA ALA A 115 -9.35 13.25 12.52
C ALA A 115 -8.64 13.25 11.14
N ILE A 116 -9.13 12.44 10.20
CA ILE A 116 -8.64 12.42 8.82
C ILE A 116 -8.94 13.75 8.13
N PHE A 117 -10.17 14.25 8.25
CA PHE A 117 -10.56 15.51 7.63
C PHE A 117 -9.77 16.70 8.18
N ASP A 118 -9.53 16.73 9.48
CA ASP A 118 -8.71 17.78 10.11
C ASP A 118 -7.26 17.74 9.59
N ALA A 119 -6.70 16.57 9.41
CA ALA A 119 -5.33 16.40 8.91
C ALA A 119 -5.16 16.87 7.44
N VAL A 120 -6.18 16.67 6.60
CA VAL A 120 -6.11 17.01 5.17
C VAL A 120 -6.75 18.37 4.82
N ARG A 121 -7.47 18.98 5.74
CA ARG A 121 -8.19 20.26 5.53
C ARG A 121 -7.27 21.36 5.00
N LYS A 122 -6.21 21.65 5.72
CA LYS A 122 -5.26 22.71 5.35
C LYS A 122 -4.58 22.46 3.99
N PRO A 123 -4.03 21.26 3.73
CA PRO A 123 -3.52 20.94 2.40
C PRO A 123 -4.55 21.06 1.27
N ALA A 124 -5.79 20.64 1.51
CA ALA A 124 -6.87 20.73 0.52
C ALA A 124 -7.24 22.19 0.21
N LEU A 125 -7.36 23.03 1.23
CA LEU A 125 -7.59 24.48 1.05
C LEU A 125 -6.42 25.14 0.30
N ASN A 126 -5.18 24.78 0.60
CA ASN A 126 -4.01 25.29 -0.12
C ASN A 126 -4.00 24.87 -1.60
N ALA A 127 -4.64 23.74 -1.93
CA ALA A 127 -4.84 23.29 -3.30
C ALA A 127 -6.05 23.95 -4.00
N GLY A 128 -6.76 24.85 -3.33
CA GLY A 128 -7.93 25.55 -3.86
C GLY A 128 -9.22 24.71 -3.88
N LEU A 129 -9.28 23.67 -3.06
CA LEU A 129 -10.44 22.79 -2.95
C LEU A 129 -11.42 23.27 -1.87
N GLU A 130 -12.68 22.89 -2.03
CA GLU A 130 -13.73 23.19 -1.06
C GLU A 130 -13.61 22.32 0.19
N GLU A 131 -14.05 22.86 1.34
CA GLU A 131 -14.00 22.19 2.64
C GLU A 131 -15.27 21.36 2.90
N THR A 132 -15.61 20.48 1.97
CA THR A 132 -16.73 19.55 2.14
C THR A 132 -16.22 18.14 2.47
N PRO A 133 -16.97 17.32 3.22
CA PRO A 133 -16.55 15.95 3.57
C PRO A 133 -16.18 15.10 2.34
N ASP A 134 -16.95 15.18 1.27
CA ASP A 134 -16.72 14.41 0.05
C ASP A 134 -15.43 14.84 -0.66
N VAL A 135 -15.17 16.15 -0.73
CA VAL A 135 -13.96 16.70 -1.34
C VAL A 135 -12.74 16.35 -0.49
N LEU A 136 -12.83 16.50 0.83
CA LEU A 136 -11.73 16.13 1.75
C LEU A 136 -11.43 14.64 1.70
N TRP A 137 -12.44 13.79 1.61
CA TRP A 137 -12.26 12.34 1.46
C TRP A 137 -11.58 11.98 0.14
N SER A 138 -12.04 12.55 -0.96
CA SER A 138 -11.43 12.34 -2.28
C SER A 138 -9.97 12.81 -2.31
N PHE A 139 -9.68 13.96 -1.71
CA PHE A 139 -8.31 14.47 -1.58
C PHE A 139 -7.43 13.53 -0.75
N PHE A 140 -7.94 13.02 0.36
CA PHE A 140 -7.25 12.03 1.21
C PHE A 140 -6.90 10.76 0.42
N ILE A 141 -7.88 10.17 -0.27
CA ILE A 141 -7.68 8.96 -1.07
C ILE A 141 -6.69 9.19 -2.22
N ASP A 142 -6.74 10.32 -2.90
CA ASP A 142 -5.79 10.66 -3.96
C ASP A 142 -4.36 10.79 -3.42
N ARG A 143 -4.18 11.36 -2.24
CA ARG A 143 -2.86 11.41 -1.58
C ARG A 143 -2.37 10.03 -1.18
N VAL A 144 -3.24 9.19 -0.62
CA VAL A 144 -2.91 7.79 -0.31
C VAL A 144 -2.44 7.07 -1.56
N ARG A 145 -3.18 7.15 -2.65
CA ARG A 145 -2.84 6.48 -3.91
C ARG A 145 -1.53 6.99 -4.52
N SER A 146 -1.23 8.26 -4.35
CA SER A 146 0.01 8.86 -4.86
C SER A 146 1.24 8.47 -4.04
N ASN A 147 1.08 8.30 -2.73
CA ASN A 147 2.17 8.08 -1.78
C ASN A 147 2.35 6.64 -1.33
N LEU A 148 1.30 5.82 -1.43
CA LEU A 148 1.33 4.40 -1.09
C LEU A 148 1.66 3.57 -2.33
N HIS A 149 2.76 2.83 -2.24
CA HIS A 149 3.21 1.91 -3.28
C HIS A 149 3.13 0.48 -2.77
N VAL A 150 2.33 -0.34 -3.43
CA VAL A 150 2.19 -1.76 -3.08
C VAL A 150 3.16 -2.58 -3.91
N VAL A 151 3.98 -3.38 -3.23
CA VAL A 151 4.89 -4.34 -3.85
C VAL A 151 4.51 -5.73 -3.39
N LEU A 152 4.00 -6.53 -4.30
CA LEU A 152 3.64 -7.93 -4.05
C LEU A 152 4.82 -8.83 -4.44
N ALA A 153 5.41 -9.51 -3.46
CA ALA A 153 6.49 -10.47 -3.71
C ALA A 153 5.93 -11.89 -3.67
N MET A 154 5.72 -12.48 -4.84
CA MET A 154 5.05 -13.76 -5.02
C MET A 154 6.01 -14.84 -5.53
N SER A 155 5.79 -16.08 -5.09
CA SER A 155 6.50 -17.25 -5.62
C SER A 155 5.82 -17.77 -6.89
N PRO A 156 6.57 -18.28 -7.88
CA PRO A 156 5.99 -18.84 -9.10
C PRO A 156 5.33 -20.20 -8.87
N ILE A 157 5.48 -20.77 -7.67
CA ILE A 157 5.02 -22.13 -7.34
C ILE A 157 3.55 -22.09 -6.93
N GLY A 158 2.69 -22.62 -7.81
CA GLY A 158 1.31 -22.97 -7.54
C GLY A 158 0.31 -22.38 -8.52
N GLU A 159 -0.66 -23.20 -8.90
CA GLU A 159 -1.86 -22.81 -9.67
C GLU A 159 -2.62 -21.68 -8.98
N THR A 160 -2.52 -21.61 -7.67
CA THR A 160 -3.11 -20.57 -6.82
C THR A 160 -2.73 -19.14 -7.20
N LEU A 161 -1.53 -18.89 -7.72
CA LEU A 161 -1.15 -17.55 -8.18
C LEU A 161 -1.89 -17.18 -9.46
N ARG A 162 -2.02 -18.12 -10.41
CA ARG A 162 -2.74 -17.89 -11.69
C ARG A 162 -4.23 -17.68 -11.46
N ASP A 163 -4.82 -18.41 -10.54
CA ASP A 163 -6.24 -18.29 -10.21
C ASP A 163 -6.53 -16.99 -9.45
N ARG A 164 -5.61 -16.56 -8.59
CA ARG A 164 -5.71 -15.29 -7.83
C ARG A 164 -5.42 -14.04 -8.67
N CYS A 165 -4.64 -14.16 -9.74
CA CYS A 165 -4.38 -13.05 -10.66
C CYS A 165 -5.45 -12.89 -11.76
N ARG A 166 -6.41 -13.82 -11.84
CA ARG A 166 -7.54 -13.74 -12.78
C ARG A 166 -8.79 -13.06 -12.21
N MET A 167 -8.78 -12.71 -10.92
CA MET A 167 -9.78 -11.87 -10.30
C MET A 167 -9.34 -10.40 -10.40
#